data_7d7b452d3947d2876293aeace2bc94fd
#
_entry.id   7d7b452d3947d2876293aeace2bc94fd
#
_cell.length_a   1.000
_cell.length_b   1.000
_cell.length_c   1.000
_cell.angle_alpha   90.00
_cell.angle_beta   90.00
_cell.angle_gamma   90.00
#
_symmetry.space_group_name_H-M   'P 1'
#
loop_
_entity.id
_entity.type
_entity.pdbx_description
1 polymer ?
#
loop_
_entity_poly.entity_id
_entity_poly.type
_entity_poly.pdbx_seq_one_letter_code
_entity_poly.pdbx_strand_id
1 'polypeptide(L)'
;MKHSLASVARKLSHQVTRALMASLPRDLRFGVYRALAKCDPRPDARLQLKIADTQEELEACFRILHDSYVAAGFMQPDPSGLRVTIYHALPTTTTLCAKWDGQVVGTISMIREGVFGFPLQTEFDLGPVRAKTGQIAEVSALAVAPAFRKTGGQILFPLMKFMTDYCRSYFDTRHIVIAVNPNKIEMYESLLFFDRLQDKVVDHYDFANGAPAVGATLDLVEGIAHFEHAYGHKLDHKNLSRYLFNSRLENIQLPQRRFHTTNDPVLTPSMMD
;
A
#
# COMPACT_ATOMS: atom_id res chain seq x y z
N MET A 1 19.43 -11.94 30.57
CA MET A 1 20.48 -11.01 30.09
C MET A 1 20.90 -11.22 28.64
N LYS A 2 21.01 -12.44 28.11
CA LYS A 2 21.44 -12.68 26.69
C LYS A 2 20.50 -12.12 25.61
N HIS A 3 19.19 -12.00 25.86
CA HIS A 3 18.22 -11.41 24.90
C HIS A 3 18.38 -9.90 24.70
N SER A 4 18.92 -9.17 25.66
CA SER A 4 19.13 -7.72 25.59
C SER A 4 20.30 -7.33 24.66
N LEU A 5 21.42 -8.05 24.72
CA LEU A 5 22.61 -7.74 23.92
C LEU A 5 22.39 -7.98 22.42
N ALA A 6 21.71 -9.06 22.06
CA ALA A 6 21.37 -9.35 20.66
C ALA A 6 20.39 -8.32 20.07
N SER A 7 19.45 -7.81 20.87
CA SER A 7 18.52 -6.75 20.45
C SER A 7 19.20 -5.40 20.26
N VAL A 8 20.14 -5.06 21.14
CA VAL A 8 20.96 -3.83 21.06
C VAL A 8 21.90 -3.89 19.86
N ALA A 9 22.60 -5.00 19.65
CA ALA A 9 23.47 -5.18 18.49
C ALA A 9 22.68 -5.11 17.17
N ARG A 10 21.46 -5.67 17.13
CA ARG A 10 20.56 -5.59 15.96
C ARG A 10 20.07 -4.16 15.71
N LYS A 11 19.76 -3.39 16.76
CA LYS A 11 19.39 -1.97 16.64
C LYS A 11 20.56 -1.13 16.12
N LEU A 12 21.76 -1.34 16.66
CA LEU A 12 22.98 -0.64 16.22
C LEU A 12 23.30 -0.96 14.75
N SER A 13 23.26 -2.22 14.34
CA SER A 13 23.51 -2.60 12.95
C SER A 13 22.49 -1.96 12.00
N HIS A 14 21.22 -1.87 12.39
CA HIS A 14 20.19 -1.17 11.60
C HIS A 14 20.41 0.33 11.51
N GLN A 15 20.87 0.96 12.60
CA GLN A 15 21.19 2.40 12.59
C GLN A 15 22.39 2.71 11.69
N VAL A 16 23.44 1.91 11.77
CA VAL A 16 24.66 2.05 10.93
C VAL A 16 24.32 1.83 9.45
N THR A 17 23.54 0.78 9.12
CA THR A 17 23.10 0.54 7.76
C THR A 17 22.24 1.69 7.23
N ARG A 18 21.39 2.27 8.06
CA ARG A 18 20.53 3.40 7.70
C ARG A 18 21.35 4.67 7.50
N ALA A 19 22.34 4.93 8.33
CA ALA A 19 23.25 6.08 8.18
C ALA A 19 24.11 5.95 6.92
N LEU A 20 24.65 4.76 6.67
CA LEU A 20 25.38 4.45 5.43
C LEU A 20 24.51 4.65 4.19
N MET A 21 23.28 4.14 4.20
CA MET A 21 22.34 4.34 3.09
C MET A 21 22.00 5.82 2.91
N ALA A 22 21.80 6.57 3.99
CA ALA A 22 21.48 8.00 3.92
C ALA A 22 22.65 8.85 3.37
N SER A 23 23.89 8.40 3.51
CA SER A 23 25.08 9.10 2.95
C SER A 23 25.28 8.86 1.45
N LEU A 24 24.61 7.86 0.85
CA LEU A 24 24.71 7.62 -0.58
C LEU A 24 23.93 8.67 -1.37
N PRO A 25 24.43 9.11 -2.55
CA PRO A 25 23.64 9.86 -3.50
C PRO A 25 22.31 9.17 -3.81
N ARG A 26 21.26 9.97 -4.07
CA ARG A 26 19.89 9.48 -4.28
C ARG A 26 19.81 8.35 -5.31
N ASP A 27 20.47 8.51 -6.45
CA ASP A 27 20.42 7.55 -7.55
C ASP A 27 21.06 6.20 -7.19
N LEU A 28 22.18 6.23 -6.46
CA LEU A 28 22.84 5.02 -5.98
C LEU A 28 21.95 4.31 -4.92
N ARG A 29 21.37 5.07 -4.01
CA ARG A 29 20.45 4.56 -2.99
C ARG A 29 19.23 3.90 -3.63
N PHE A 30 18.64 4.53 -4.63
CA PHE A 30 17.53 3.99 -5.40
C PHE A 30 17.92 2.72 -6.17
N GLY A 31 19.13 2.70 -6.75
CA GLY A 31 19.70 1.50 -7.37
C GLY A 31 19.80 0.32 -6.41
N VAL A 32 20.24 0.57 -5.16
CA VAL A 32 20.29 -0.46 -4.11
C VAL A 32 18.90 -0.96 -3.75
N TYR A 33 17.91 -0.09 -3.55
CA TYR A 33 16.53 -0.53 -3.28
C TYR A 33 15.99 -1.42 -4.39
N ARG A 34 16.18 -1.04 -5.66
CA ARG A 34 15.76 -1.84 -6.83
C ARG A 34 16.49 -3.19 -6.93
N ALA A 35 17.75 -3.25 -6.52
CA ALA A 35 18.52 -4.50 -6.52
C ALA A 35 18.06 -5.48 -5.44
N LEU A 36 17.53 -4.95 -4.32
CA LEU A 36 17.03 -5.75 -3.19
C LEU A 36 15.58 -6.21 -3.36
N ALA A 37 14.83 -5.61 -4.29
CA ALA A 37 13.46 -6.00 -4.56
C ALA A 37 13.40 -7.44 -5.09
N LYS A 38 12.49 -8.24 -4.52
CA LYS A 38 12.22 -9.61 -4.96
C LYS A 38 10.71 -9.78 -5.13
N CYS A 39 10.30 -10.19 -6.32
CA CYS A 39 8.91 -10.43 -6.67
C CYS A 39 8.82 -11.80 -7.35
N ASP A 40 8.48 -12.85 -6.61
CA ASP A 40 8.33 -14.18 -7.20
C ASP A 40 6.96 -14.27 -7.91
N PRO A 41 6.94 -14.54 -9.22
CA PRO A 41 5.68 -14.72 -9.95
C PRO A 41 4.97 -16.03 -9.61
N ARG A 42 5.61 -16.90 -8.84
CA ARG A 42 5.02 -18.16 -8.35
C ARG A 42 4.58 -17.96 -6.90
N PRO A 43 3.27 -17.80 -6.64
CA PRO A 43 2.79 -17.60 -5.29
C PRO A 43 2.98 -18.88 -4.45
N ASP A 44 3.24 -18.69 -3.15
CA ASP A 44 3.18 -19.79 -2.18
C ASP A 44 1.74 -20.31 -2.10
N ALA A 45 1.55 -21.62 -2.09
CA ALA A 45 0.23 -22.27 -2.07
C ALA A 45 -0.60 -21.91 -0.82
N ARG A 46 0.06 -21.48 0.26
CA ARG A 46 -0.59 -21.02 1.49
C ARG A 46 -1.13 -19.60 1.40
N LEU A 47 -0.65 -18.80 0.41
CA LEU A 47 -1.04 -17.42 0.24
C LEU A 47 -2.28 -17.32 -0.65
N GLN A 48 -3.34 -16.74 -0.13
CA GLN A 48 -4.55 -16.38 -0.85
C GLN A 48 -4.75 -14.86 -0.80
N LEU A 49 -5.15 -14.28 -1.92
CA LEU A 49 -5.47 -12.86 -2.05
C LEU A 49 -6.90 -12.70 -2.48
N LYS A 50 -7.67 -11.96 -1.72
CA LYS A 50 -9.10 -11.73 -1.99
C LYS A 50 -9.58 -10.37 -1.45
N ILE A 51 -10.77 -9.96 -1.85
CA ILE A 51 -11.49 -8.87 -1.18
C ILE A 51 -11.92 -9.38 0.21
N ALA A 52 -11.72 -8.55 1.23
CA ALA A 52 -12.27 -8.82 2.56
C ALA A 52 -13.79 -8.59 2.51
N ASP A 53 -14.55 -9.68 2.45
CA ASP A 53 -16.00 -9.69 2.24
C ASP A 53 -16.79 -10.30 3.40
N THR A 54 -16.11 -10.71 4.46
CA THR A 54 -16.75 -11.12 5.73
C THR A 54 -16.37 -10.17 6.86
N GLN A 55 -17.20 -10.13 7.90
CA GLN A 55 -16.93 -9.32 9.08
C GLN A 55 -15.61 -9.69 9.72
N GLU A 56 -15.31 -10.97 9.86
CA GLU A 56 -14.09 -11.47 10.48
C GLU A 56 -12.83 -11.05 9.68
N GLU A 57 -12.90 -11.06 8.36
CA GLU A 57 -11.80 -10.63 7.50
C GLU A 57 -11.57 -9.11 7.60
N LEU A 58 -12.66 -8.31 7.60
CA LEU A 58 -12.57 -6.86 7.78
C LEU A 58 -12.02 -6.50 9.17
N GLU A 59 -12.51 -7.11 10.22
CA GLU A 59 -12.01 -6.90 11.58
C GLU A 59 -10.52 -7.28 11.68
N ALA A 60 -10.12 -8.40 11.08
CA ALA A 60 -8.70 -8.81 11.06
C ALA A 60 -7.83 -7.79 10.30
N CYS A 61 -8.30 -7.25 9.18
CA CYS A 61 -7.63 -6.16 8.45
C CYS A 61 -7.47 -4.92 9.33
N PHE A 62 -8.55 -4.48 9.98
CA PHE A 62 -8.55 -3.28 10.81
C PHE A 62 -7.73 -3.46 12.09
N ARG A 63 -7.62 -4.67 12.62
CA ARG A 63 -6.73 -5.02 13.73
C ARG A 63 -5.28 -4.93 13.33
N ILE A 64 -4.89 -5.45 12.17
CA ILE A 64 -3.52 -5.31 11.64
C ILE A 64 -3.15 -3.84 11.45
N LEU A 65 -4.10 -3.01 11.00
CA LEU A 65 -3.91 -1.56 10.90
C LEU A 65 -3.69 -0.92 12.26
N HIS A 66 -4.60 -1.20 13.23
CA HIS A 66 -4.49 -0.72 14.60
C HIS A 66 -3.12 -1.03 15.20
N ASP A 67 -2.72 -2.30 15.20
CA ASP A 67 -1.46 -2.74 15.78
C ASP A 67 -0.24 -2.11 15.09
N SER A 68 -0.35 -1.89 13.77
CA SER A 68 0.71 -1.23 12.99
C SER A 68 0.86 0.24 13.36
N TYR A 69 -0.26 0.95 13.56
CA TYR A 69 -0.28 2.37 13.93
C TYR A 69 0.16 2.59 15.37
N VAL A 70 -0.30 1.76 16.29
CA VAL A 70 0.15 1.77 17.70
C VAL A 70 1.65 1.49 17.80
N ALA A 71 2.13 0.45 17.11
CA ALA A 71 3.56 0.11 17.11
C ALA A 71 4.45 1.17 16.46
N ALA A 72 3.90 1.98 15.54
CA ALA A 72 4.60 3.09 14.92
C ALA A 72 4.52 4.40 15.75
N GLY A 73 3.72 4.41 16.82
CA GLY A 73 3.49 5.61 17.64
C GLY A 73 2.55 6.63 16.97
N PHE A 74 1.78 6.22 15.97
CA PHE A 74 0.85 7.10 15.26
C PHE A 74 -0.53 7.19 15.92
N MET A 75 -0.85 6.29 16.84
CA MET A 75 -2.08 6.34 17.63
C MET A 75 -1.90 5.68 18.98
N GLN A 76 -2.72 6.10 19.94
CA GLN A 76 -2.90 5.37 21.19
C GLN A 76 -3.74 4.09 20.93
N PRO A 77 -3.55 3.04 21.73
CA PRO A 77 -4.39 1.86 21.65
C PRO A 77 -5.88 2.22 21.81
N ASP A 78 -6.68 1.77 20.84
CA ASP A 78 -8.13 1.89 20.91
C ASP A 78 -8.71 0.68 21.64
N PRO A 79 -9.69 0.84 22.56
CA PRO A 79 -10.31 -0.29 23.29
C PRO A 79 -10.91 -1.38 22.39
N SER A 80 -11.38 -1.03 21.18
CA SER A 80 -11.86 -2.02 20.19
C SER A 80 -10.74 -2.86 19.59
N GLY A 81 -9.50 -2.38 19.66
CA GLY A 81 -8.35 -2.95 18.96
C GLY A 81 -8.45 -2.85 17.44
N LEU A 82 -9.31 -1.96 16.93
CA LEU A 82 -9.53 -1.77 15.49
C LEU A 82 -9.18 -0.35 15.08
N ARG A 83 -8.65 -0.17 13.88
CA ARG A 83 -8.52 1.12 13.23
C ARG A 83 -9.44 1.19 12.03
N VAL A 84 -10.57 1.86 12.21
CA VAL A 84 -11.59 2.12 11.19
C VAL A 84 -11.67 3.62 10.93
N THR A 85 -11.92 4.01 9.71
CA THR A 85 -12.19 5.41 9.34
C THR A 85 -13.51 5.46 8.60
N ILE A 86 -14.10 6.66 8.47
CA ILE A 86 -15.34 6.85 7.72
C ILE A 86 -15.26 6.28 6.30
N TYR A 87 -14.10 6.38 5.66
CA TYR A 87 -13.91 5.88 4.30
C TYR A 87 -14.08 4.35 4.19
N HIS A 88 -13.79 3.60 5.24
CA HIS A 88 -14.01 2.15 5.24
C HIS A 88 -15.50 1.75 5.23
N ALA A 89 -16.39 2.65 5.65
CA ALA A 89 -17.83 2.45 5.58
C ALA A 89 -18.44 2.84 4.23
N LEU A 90 -17.69 3.53 3.36
CA LEU A 90 -18.21 4.02 2.09
C LEU A 90 -18.21 2.94 1.00
N PRO A 91 -19.21 2.90 0.11
CA PRO A 91 -19.26 1.98 -1.01
C PRO A 91 -18.17 2.25 -2.06
N THR A 92 -17.48 3.40 -1.97
CA THR A 92 -16.33 3.74 -2.81
C THR A 92 -15.03 3.11 -2.35
N THR A 93 -15.01 2.49 -1.17
CA THR A 93 -13.82 1.82 -0.61
C THR A 93 -13.92 0.31 -0.79
N THR A 94 -12.81 -0.31 -1.20
CA THR A 94 -12.65 -1.76 -1.23
C THR A 94 -11.40 -2.15 -0.46
N THR A 95 -11.55 -3.00 0.55
CA THR A 95 -10.44 -3.55 1.33
C THR A 95 -10.05 -4.92 0.79
N LEU A 96 -8.80 -5.06 0.41
CA LEU A 96 -8.19 -6.31 -0.04
C LEU A 96 -7.40 -6.93 1.12
N CYS A 97 -7.42 -8.24 1.23
CA CYS A 97 -6.64 -8.97 2.24
C CYS A 97 -5.76 -10.05 1.63
N ALA A 98 -4.63 -10.26 2.29
CA ALA A 98 -3.77 -11.42 2.08
C ALA A 98 -3.98 -12.39 3.25
N LYS A 99 -4.29 -13.64 2.93
CA LYS A 99 -4.47 -14.72 3.91
C LYS A 99 -3.32 -15.73 3.75
N TRP A 100 -2.78 -16.18 4.87
CA TRP A 100 -1.76 -17.22 4.93
C TRP A 100 -2.27 -18.34 5.81
N ASP A 101 -2.37 -19.54 5.26
CA ASP A 101 -3.04 -20.67 5.93
C ASP A 101 -4.44 -20.29 6.46
N GLY A 102 -5.19 -19.54 5.68
CA GLY A 102 -6.55 -19.09 6.01
C GLY A 102 -6.64 -17.88 6.93
N GLN A 103 -5.54 -17.40 7.53
CA GLN A 103 -5.54 -16.24 8.43
C GLN A 103 -5.11 -14.96 7.72
N VAL A 104 -5.78 -13.84 7.98
CA VAL A 104 -5.43 -12.54 7.42
C VAL A 104 -4.08 -12.09 7.99
N VAL A 105 -3.12 -11.83 7.11
CA VAL A 105 -1.75 -11.41 7.44
C VAL A 105 -1.34 -10.09 6.80
N GLY A 106 -2.19 -9.53 5.97
CA GLY A 106 -1.95 -8.23 5.35
C GLY A 106 -3.22 -7.64 4.76
N THR A 107 -3.23 -6.32 4.60
CA THR A 107 -4.35 -5.54 4.07
C THR A 107 -3.87 -4.39 3.22
N ILE A 108 -4.69 -3.94 2.30
CA ILE A 108 -4.55 -2.72 1.50
C ILE A 108 -5.95 -2.29 1.05
N SER A 109 -6.23 -0.99 1.05
CA SER A 109 -7.54 -0.47 0.63
C SER A 109 -7.42 0.45 -0.57
N MET A 110 -8.37 0.36 -1.48
CA MET A 110 -8.60 1.29 -2.57
C MET A 110 -9.80 2.18 -2.22
N ILE A 111 -9.64 3.47 -2.32
CA ILE A 111 -10.70 4.47 -2.16
C ILE A 111 -10.87 5.16 -3.51
N ARG A 112 -12.06 5.03 -4.10
CA ARG A 112 -12.45 5.75 -5.31
C ARG A 112 -13.00 7.12 -4.96
N GLU A 113 -12.95 8.06 -5.88
CA GLU A 113 -13.57 9.36 -5.68
C GLU A 113 -15.08 9.20 -5.46
N GLY A 114 -15.61 9.88 -4.47
CA GLY A 114 -17.01 9.90 -4.07
C GLY A 114 -17.37 11.23 -3.44
N VAL A 115 -18.53 11.32 -2.80
CA VAL A 115 -19.06 12.57 -2.21
C VAL A 115 -18.12 13.24 -1.19
N PHE A 116 -17.28 12.46 -0.52
CA PHE A 116 -16.29 13.00 0.42
C PHE A 116 -14.90 13.18 -0.22
N GLY A 117 -14.75 12.89 -1.52
CA GLY A 117 -13.45 12.88 -2.19
C GLY A 117 -12.48 11.87 -1.58
N PHE A 118 -11.20 12.22 -1.57
CA PHE A 118 -10.13 11.39 -1.03
C PHE A 118 -9.66 11.87 0.35
N PRO A 119 -9.25 10.96 1.26
CA PRO A 119 -8.64 11.35 2.53
C PRO A 119 -7.50 12.35 2.38
N LEU A 120 -6.59 12.12 1.42
CA LEU A 120 -5.38 12.93 1.28
C LEU A 120 -5.64 14.35 0.76
N GLN A 121 -6.78 14.62 0.13
CA GLN A 121 -7.07 15.96 -0.44
C GLN A 121 -7.27 17.05 0.60
N THR A 122 -7.40 16.72 1.89
CA THR A 122 -7.44 17.71 2.98
C THR A 122 -6.13 18.47 3.11
N GLU A 123 -5.02 17.83 2.73
CA GLU A 123 -3.66 18.37 2.92
C GLU A 123 -2.86 18.49 1.62
N PHE A 124 -3.27 17.76 0.58
CA PHE A 124 -2.55 17.70 -0.70
C PHE A 124 -3.45 18.15 -1.85
N ASP A 125 -2.94 19.08 -2.67
CA ASP A 125 -3.64 19.53 -3.87
C ASP A 125 -3.67 18.44 -4.94
N LEU A 126 -4.85 17.98 -5.30
CA LEU A 126 -5.09 17.04 -6.39
C LEU A 126 -5.44 17.70 -7.72
N GLY A 127 -5.52 19.03 -7.78
CA GLY A 127 -5.83 19.78 -9.00
C GLY A 127 -4.97 19.34 -10.19
N PRO A 128 -3.63 19.27 -10.06
CA PRO A 128 -2.76 18.82 -11.15
C PRO A 128 -3.00 17.38 -11.60
N VAL A 129 -3.44 16.48 -10.71
CA VAL A 129 -3.77 15.09 -11.06
C VAL A 129 -5.15 15.03 -11.74
N ARG A 130 -6.14 15.75 -11.21
CA ARG A 130 -7.49 15.85 -11.77
C ARG A 130 -7.54 16.50 -13.15
N ALA A 131 -6.59 17.38 -13.45
CA ALA A 131 -6.45 17.99 -14.77
C ALA A 131 -5.99 17.00 -15.86
N LYS A 132 -5.45 15.85 -15.46
CA LYS A 132 -5.07 14.76 -16.37
C LYS A 132 -6.29 13.88 -16.68
N THR A 133 -6.27 13.20 -17.82
CA THR A 133 -7.33 12.23 -18.18
C THR A 133 -7.21 10.95 -17.38
N GLY A 134 -8.32 10.28 -17.09
CA GLY A 134 -8.40 8.98 -16.43
C GLY A 134 -8.87 9.06 -14.97
N GLN A 135 -9.29 7.91 -14.46
CA GLN A 135 -9.81 7.80 -13.11
C GLN A 135 -8.67 7.83 -12.07
N ILE A 136 -8.98 8.40 -10.91
CA ILE A 136 -8.07 8.46 -9.75
C ILE A 136 -8.56 7.49 -8.69
N ALA A 137 -7.63 6.83 -8.00
CA ALA A 137 -7.91 6.10 -6.77
C ALA A 137 -6.83 6.41 -5.72
N GLU A 138 -7.26 6.62 -4.47
CA GLU A 138 -6.32 6.64 -3.35
C GLU A 138 -6.08 5.20 -2.86
N VAL A 139 -4.82 4.80 -2.81
CA VAL A 139 -4.41 3.53 -2.18
C VAL A 139 -3.91 3.83 -0.77
N SER A 140 -4.57 3.23 0.19
CA SER A 140 -4.39 3.49 1.62
C SER A 140 -4.39 2.20 2.43
N ALA A 141 -4.23 2.32 3.74
CA ALA A 141 -4.39 1.23 4.70
C ALA A 141 -3.53 -0.01 4.41
N LEU A 142 -2.34 0.18 3.80
CA LEU A 142 -1.39 -0.89 3.57
C LEU A 142 -0.68 -1.26 4.87
N ALA A 143 -0.92 -2.49 5.33
CA ALA A 143 -0.24 -3.05 6.49
C ALA A 143 -0.01 -4.56 6.34
N VAL A 144 1.08 -5.04 6.93
CA VAL A 144 1.45 -6.45 6.98
C VAL A 144 1.71 -6.84 8.42
N ALA A 145 1.19 -7.99 8.84
CA ALA A 145 1.36 -8.52 10.20
C ALA A 145 2.86 -8.65 10.55
N PRO A 146 3.26 -8.40 11.81
CA PRO A 146 4.67 -8.33 12.21
C PRO A 146 5.50 -9.56 11.82
N ALA A 147 4.93 -10.76 11.93
CA ALA A 147 5.59 -12.03 11.60
C ALA A 147 5.98 -12.13 10.10
N PHE A 148 5.28 -11.42 9.22
CA PHE A 148 5.49 -11.43 7.78
C PHE A 148 6.25 -10.19 7.26
N ARG A 149 6.65 -9.30 8.16
CA ARG A 149 7.53 -8.18 7.81
C ARG A 149 8.95 -8.67 7.60
N LYS A 150 9.71 -8.03 6.70
CA LYS A 150 11.10 -8.39 6.38
C LYS A 150 11.28 -9.78 5.74
N THR A 151 10.23 -10.31 5.12
CA THR A 151 10.26 -11.58 4.35
C THR A 151 10.59 -11.37 2.87
N GLY A 152 11.24 -10.23 2.51
CA GLY A 152 11.56 -9.92 1.11
C GLY A 152 10.36 -9.49 0.27
N GLY A 153 9.24 -9.09 0.90
CA GLY A 153 8.04 -8.66 0.18
C GLY A 153 7.02 -9.76 -0.09
N GLN A 154 7.15 -10.92 0.56
CA GLN A 154 6.31 -12.09 0.35
C GLN A 154 4.79 -11.82 0.45
N ILE A 155 4.37 -10.87 1.26
CA ILE A 155 2.97 -10.42 1.37
C ILE A 155 2.78 -9.09 0.65
N LEU A 156 3.77 -8.19 0.75
CA LEU A 156 3.67 -6.83 0.22
C LEU A 156 3.47 -6.81 -1.30
N PHE A 157 4.36 -7.47 -2.06
CA PHE A 157 4.29 -7.45 -3.52
C PHE A 157 3.03 -8.12 -4.08
N PRO A 158 2.57 -9.28 -3.57
CA PRO A 158 1.29 -9.84 -3.96
C PRO A 158 0.10 -8.93 -3.68
N LEU A 159 0.04 -8.23 -2.53
CA LEU A 159 -1.00 -7.23 -2.26
C LEU A 159 -0.95 -6.06 -3.25
N MET A 160 0.25 -5.55 -3.55
CA MET A 160 0.43 -4.49 -4.55
C MET A 160 0.01 -4.95 -5.95
N LYS A 161 0.36 -6.18 -6.34
CA LYS A 161 -0.07 -6.78 -7.61
C LYS A 161 -1.59 -6.87 -7.67
N PHE A 162 -2.21 -7.41 -6.63
CA PHE A 162 -3.67 -7.51 -6.56
C PHE A 162 -4.34 -6.14 -6.65
N MET A 163 -3.84 -5.14 -5.92
CA MET A 163 -4.34 -3.77 -5.98
C MET A 163 -4.21 -3.20 -7.40
N THR A 164 -3.06 -3.37 -8.06
CA THR A 164 -2.83 -2.90 -9.42
C THR A 164 -3.82 -3.54 -10.41
N ASP A 165 -4.01 -4.86 -10.32
CA ASP A 165 -4.97 -5.57 -11.17
C ASP A 165 -6.40 -5.13 -10.92
N TYR A 166 -6.76 -4.94 -9.65
CA TYR A 166 -8.09 -4.51 -9.26
C TYR A 166 -8.40 -3.09 -9.76
N CYS A 167 -7.49 -2.15 -9.54
CA CYS A 167 -7.62 -0.77 -10.03
C CYS A 167 -7.80 -0.72 -11.56
N ARG A 168 -6.96 -1.44 -12.30
CA ARG A 168 -6.97 -1.41 -13.76
C ARG A 168 -8.15 -2.16 -14.37
N SER A 169 -8.48 -3.34 -13.84
CA SER A 169 -9.49 -4.22 -14.46
C SER A 169 -10.92 -3.83 -14.16
N TYR A 170 -11.18 -3.14 -13.05
CA TYR A 170 -12.56 -2.86 -12.60
C TYR A 170 -12.94 -1.40 -12.67
N PHE A 171 -11.97 -0.48 -12.59
CA PHE A 171 -12.26 0.93 -12.42
C PHE A 171 -11.54 1.83 -13.41
N ASP A 172 -10.81 1.25 -14.35
CA ASP A 172 -10.04 2.00 -15.34
C ASP A 172 -9.17 3.10 -14.68
N THR A 173 -8.61 2.76 -13.51
CA THR A 173 -7.80 3.70 -12.74
C THR A 173 -6.51 3.96 -13.49
N ARG A 174 -6.27 5.22 -13.80
CA ARG A 174 -5.03 5.69 -14.39
C ARG A 174 -4.08 6.25 -13.35
N HIS A 175 -4.58 7.00 -12.39
CA HIS A 175 -3.76 7.66 -11.39
C HIS A 175 -3.99 7.05 -10.01
N ILE A 176 -2.94 6.52 -9.41
CA ILE A 176 -2.93 6.16 -8.00
C ILE A 176 -2.34 7.34 -7.21
N VAL A 177 -3.01 7.72 -6.13
CA VAL A 177 -2.50 8.69 -5.16
C VAL A 177 -2.35 8.03 -3.80
N ILE A 178 -1.34 8.44 -3.05
CA ILE A 178 -1.02 7.90 -1.72
C ILE A 178 -0.59 9.02 -0.77
N ALA A 179 -0.87 8.84 0.51
CA ALA A 179 -0.24 9.59 1.59
C ALA A 179 0.54 8.64 2.48
N VAL A 180 1.84 8.85 2.60
CA VAL A 180 2.74 7.94 3.31
C VAL A 180 3.66 8.68 4.28
N ASN A 181 4.11 8.00 5.32
CA ASN A 181 5.08 8.56 6.24
C ASN A 181 6.39 8.92 5.50
N PRO A 182 7.01 10.08 5.78
CA PRO A 182 8.25 10.52 5.12
C PRO A 182 9.38 9.50 5.12
N ASN A 183 9.44 8.65 6.16
CA ASN A 183 10.44 7.58 6.23
C ASN A 183 10.21 6.43 5.22
N LYS A 184 9.09 6.45 4.48
CA LYS A 184 8.70 5.42 3.52
C LYS A 184 8.67 5.91 2.08
N ILE A 185 8.61 7.22 1.86
CA ILE A 185 8.42 7.78 0.51
C ILE A 185 9.51 7.32 -0.46
N GLU A 186 10.77 7.23 -0.03
CA GLU A 186 11.87 6.77 -0.89
C GLU A 186 11.66 5.35 -1.44
N MET A 187 10.97 4.48 -0.71
CA MET A 187 10.62 3.15 -1.21
C MET A 187 9.64 3.25 -2.38
N TYR A 188 8.63 4.10 -2.28
CA TYR A 188 7.66 4.32 -3.36
C TYR A 188 8.28 5.02 -4.56
N GLU A 189 9.08 6.06 -4.35
CA GLU A 189 9.82 6.75 -5.41
C GLU A 189 10.80 5.81 -6.12
N SER A 190 11.58 5.04 -5.37
CA SER A 190 12.63 4.19 -5.93
C SER A 190 12.14 2.92 -6.59
N LEU A 191 11.16 2.23 -5.99
CA LEU A 191 10.67 0.93 -6.46
C LEU A 191 9.51 1.07 -7.43
N LEU A 192 8.62 2.04 -7.21
CA LEU A 192 7.33 2.15 -7.87
C LEU A 192 7.17 3.44 -8.68
N PHE A 193 8.18 4.29 -8.70
CA PHE A 193 8.20 5.54 -9.51
C PHE A 193 7.05 6.50 -9.18
N PHE A 194 6.66 6.56 -7.91
CA PHE A 194 5.75 7.60 -7.46
C PHE A 194 6.44 8.97 -7.49
N ASP A 195 5.76 9.96 -8.01
CA ASP A 195 6.15 11.36 -7.97
C ASP A 195 5.45 12.06 -6.79
N ARG A 196 6.15 12.95 -6.11
CA ARG A 196 5.53 13.74 -5.03
C ARG A 196 4.49 14.70 -5.60
N LEU A 197 3.36 14.81 -4.92
CA LEU A 197 2.34 15.80 -5.23
C LEU A 197 2.83 17.23 -4.95
N GLN A 198 3.68 17.35 -3.92
CA GLN A 198 4.32 18.62 -3.51
C GLN A 198 5.62 18.29 -2.76
N ASP A 199 6.58 19.21 -2.76
CA ASP A 199 7.86 19.02 -2.06
C ASP A 199 7.73 19.12 -0.54
N LYS A 200 6.61 19.61 -0.04
CA LYS A 200 6.34 19.83 1.38
C LYS A 200 5.97 18.52 2.09
N VAL A 201 6.54 18.31 3.26
CA VAL A 201 6.04 17.35 4.24
C VAL A 201 4.93 18.01 5.03
N VAL A 202 3.80 17.34 5.18
CA VAL A 202 2.73 17.73 6.10
C VAL A 202 3.08 17.16 7.47
N ASP A 203 3.29 18.02 8.45
CA ASP A 203 3.76 17.59 9.79
C ASP A 203 2.66 16.93 10.61
N HIS A 204 1.40 17.25 10.32
CA HIS A 204 0.23 16.74 11.04
C HIS A 204 -0.87 16.37 10.06
N TYR A 205 -0.95 15.10 9.70
CA TYR A 205 -1.97 14.58 8.81
C TYR A 205 -3.04 13.84 9.63
N ASP A 206 -4.21 14.44 9.73
CA ASP A 206 -5.30 13.96 10.60
C ASP A 206 -5.73 12.52 10.27
N PHE A 207 -5.79 12.18 8.98
CA PHE A 207 -6.16 10.82 8.57
C PHE A 207 -5.16 9.75 9.00
N ALA A 208 -3.91 10.14 9.29
CA ALA A 208 -2.89 9.30 9.91
C ALA A 208 -2.73 9.58 11.41
N ASN A 209 -3.80 10.05 12.09
CA ASN A 209 -3.82 10.41 13.51
C ASN A 209 -2.71 11.43 13.88
N GLY A 210 -2.50 12.43 13.05
CA GLY A 210 -1.51 13.47 13.25
C GLY A 210 -0.07 13.08 12.92
N ALA A 211 0.17 11.90 12.35
CA ALA A 211 1.51 11.53 11.89
C ALA A 211 1.92 12.36 10.67
N PRO A 212 3.22 12.65 10.48
CA PRO A 212 3.67 13.36 9.28
C PRO A 212 3.47 12.52 8.02
N ALA A 213 3.13 13.22 6.91
CA ALA A 213 2.85 12.59 5.64
C ALA A 213 3.48 13.32 4.45
N VAL A 214 3.74 12.55 3.39
CA VAL A 214 4.08 13.02 2.03
C VAL A 214 3.05 12.44 1.08
N GLY A 215 2.44 13.31 0.28
CA GLY A 215 1.54 12.92 -0.80
C GLY A 215 2.32 12.59 -2.07
N ALA A 216 1.91 11.52 -2.76
CA ALA A 216 2.54 11.15 -4.02
C ALA A 216 1.52 10.53 -4.99
N THR A 217 1.86 10.54 -6.27
CA THR A 217 1.03 10.03 -7.37
C THR A 217 1.83 9.12 -8.30
N LEU A 218 1.13 8.16 -8.91
CA LEU A 218 1.66 7.29 -9.95
C LEU A 218 0.67 7.24 -11.11
N ASP A 219 1.12 7.59 -12.32
CA ASP A 219 0.37 7.32 -13.55
C ASP A 219 0.63 5.87 -13.99
N LEU A 220 -0.42 5.05 -14.01
CA LEU A 220 -0.33 3.62 -14.36
C LEU A 220 -0.13 3.37 -15.87
N VAL A 221 -0.25 4.40 -16.70
CA VAL A 221 -0.01 4.32 -18.15
C VAL A 221 1.41 4.81 -18.47
N GLU A 222 1.73 6.05 -18.12
CA GLU A 222 3.04 6.65 -18.37
C GLU A 222 4.14 5.97 -17.53
N GLY A 223 3.82 5.59 -16.29
CA GLY A 223 4.73 4.92 -15.36
C GLY A 223 5.25 3.58 -15.87
N ILE A 224 4.50 2.86 -16.72
CA ILE A 224 4.94 1.54 -17.25
C ILE A 224 6.29 1.64 -17.95
N ALA A 225 6.55 2.73 -18.67
CA ALA A 225 7.84 2.93 -19.34
C ALA A 225 9.01 3.01 -18.35
N HIS A 226 8.83 3.65 -17.20
CA HIS A 226 9.83 3.70 -16.13
C HIS A 226 10.08 2.33 -15.51
N PHE A 227 9.01 1.54 -15.29
CA PHE A 227 9.15 0.17 -14.81
C PHE A 227 9.90 -0.70 -15.81
N GLU A 228 9.56 -0.62 -17.09
CA GLU A 228 10.20 -1.41 -18.14
C GLU A 228 11.67 -1.05 -18.28
N HIS A 229 12.01 0.23 -18.28
CA HIS A 229 13.40 0.70 -18.31
C HIS A 229 14.21 0.17 -17.12
N ALA A 230 13.66 0.19 -15.92
CA ALA A 230 14.40 -0.18 -14.70
C ALA A 230 14.43 -1.68 -14.42
N TYR A 231 13.42 -2.43 -14.86
CA TYR A 231 13.22 -3.82 -14.49
C TYR A 231 13.13 -4.80 -15.66
N GLY A 232 12.82 -4.33 -16.89
CA GLY A 232 12.56 -5.19 -18.04
C GLY A 232 13.68 -6.16 -18.39
N HIS A 233 14.92 -5.75 -18.14
CA HIS A 233 16.13 -6.56 -18.37
C HIS A 233 16.48 -7.52 -17.21
N LYS A 234 15.74 -7.49 -16.09
CA LYS A 234 16.04 -8.30 -14.91
C LYS A 234 15.42 -9.69 -14.99
N LEU A 235 15.98 -10.62 -14.21
CA LEU A 235 15.43 -11.97 -14.05
C LEU A 235 14.02 -11.89 -13.46
N ASP A 236 13.17 -12.87 -13.78
CA ASP A 236 11.75 -12.90 -13.42
C ASP A 236 11.44 -12.56 -11.94
N HIS A 237 12.22 -13.14 -11.02
CA HIS A 237 12.05 -12.89 -9.59
C HIS A 237 12.52 -11.49 -9.11
N LYS A 238 13.00 -10.66 -10.03
CA LYS A 238 13.41 -9.26 -9.83
C LYS A 238 12.80 -8.31 -10.84
N ASN A 239 12.02 -8.82 -11.78
CA ASN A 239 11.35 -8.02 -12.80
C ASN A 239 10.01 -7.53 -12.30
N LEU A 240 10.03 -6.40 -11.59
CA LEU A 240 8.82 -5.81 -11.01
C LEU A 240 7.86 -5.27 -12.09
N SER A 241 8.37 -4.88 -13.28
CA SER A 241 7.53 -4.50 -14.41
C SER A 241 6.65 -5.68 -14.84
N ARG A 242 7.28 -6.80 -15.19
CA ARG A 242 6.54 -8.01 -15.58
C ARG A 242 5.62 -8.48 -14.47
N TYR A 243 6.10 -8.46 -13.23
CA TYR A 243 5.33 -8.90 -12.08
C TYR A 243 4.04 -8.10 -11.91
N LEU A 244 4.10 -6.77 -11.91
CA LEU A 244 2.94 -5.91 -11.65
C LEU A 244 1.99 -5.82 -12.84
N PHE A 245 2.50 -5.80 -14.08
CA PHE A 245 1.68 -5.45 -15.24
C PHE A 245 1.38 -6.60 -16.19
N ASN A 246 2.24 -7.62 -16.25
CA ASN A 246 2.18 -8.66 -17.29
C ASN A 246 2.12 -10.08 -16.76
N SER A 247 2.21 -10.30 -15.43
CA SER A 247 2.04 -11.63 -14.84
C SER A 247 0.61 -11.83 -14.33
N ARG A 248 0.19 -13.09 -14.29
CA ARG A 248 -1.04 -13.51 -13.61
C ARG A 248 -0.65 -14.39 -12.43
N LEU A 249 -1.12 -14.03 -11.24
CA LEU A 249 -0.95 -14.84 -10.05
C LEU A 249 -2.20 -15.69 -9.84
N GLU A 250 -2.04 -17.00 -9.78
CA GLU A 250 -3.15 -17.96 -9.65
C GLU A 250 -3.90 -17.86 -8.31
N ASN A 251 -3.23 -17.34 -7.29
CA ASN A 251 -3.79 -17.14 -5.96
C ASN A 251 -4.55 -15.80 -5.80
N ILE A 252 -4.68 -15.00 -6.86
CA ILE A 252 -5.54 -13.81 -6.92
C ILE A 252 -6.83 -14.17 -7.62
N GLN A 253 -7.94 -14.12 -6.88
CA GLN A 253 -9.27 -14.27 -7.45
C GLN A 253 -9.91 -12.88 -7.56
N LEU A 254 -9.88 -12.33 -8.77
CA LEU A 254 -10.61 -11.11 -9.05
C LEU A 254 -12.12 -11.41 -9.12
N PRO A 255 -12.96 -10.57 -8.51
CA PRO A 255 -14.41 -10.77 -8.55
C PRO A 255 -14.94 -10.56 -9.97
N GLN A 256 -16.07 -11.16 -10.28
CA GLN A 256 -16.74 -10.99 -11.59
C GLN A 256 -17.43 -9.62 -11.73
N ARG A 257 -17.68 -8.92 -10.63
CA ARG A 257 -18.35 -7.61 -10.59
C ARG A 257 -17.58 -6.67 -9.69
N ARG A 258 -17.80 -5.36 -9.84
CA ARG A 258 -17.36 -4.35 -8.90
C ARG A 258 -17.87 -4.68 -7.51
N PHE A 259 -17.02 -4.52 -6.52
CA PHE A 259 -17.30 -4.89 -5.14
C PHE A 259 -17.10 -3.69 -4.21
N HIS A 260 -17.96 -3.59 -3.18
CA HIS A 260 -17.86 -2.59 -2.13
C HIS A 260 -17.67 -3.28 -0.77
N THR A 261 -16.97 -2.65 0.15
CA THR A 261 -16.75 -3.18 1.50
C THR A 261 -18.01 -3.14 2.35
N THR A 262 -18.94 -2.24 2.05
CA THR A 262 -20.23 -2.14 2.75
C THR A 262 -21.35 -2.62 1.84
N ASN A 263 -22.30 -3.37 2.43
CA ASN A 263 -23.55 -3.78 1.82
C ASN A 263 -24.74 -3.08 2.50
N ASP A 264 -24.51 -1.99 3.23
CA ASP A 264 -25.57 -1.25 3.90
C ASP A 264 -26.57 -0.72 2.86
N PRO A 265 -27.87 -1.16 2.92
CA PRO A 265 -28.87 -0.80 1.92
C PRO A 265 -29.30 0.67 2.00
N VAL A 266 -28.99 1.37 3.09
CA VAL A 266 -29.31 2.79 3.28
C VAL A 266 -28.15 3.67 2.74
N LEU A 267 -26.92 3.29 3.06
CA LEU A 267 -25.74 4.08 2.65
C LEU A 267 -25.42 3.93 1.15
N THR A 268 -25.57 2.72 0.61
CA THR A 268 -25.21 2.43 -0.78
C THR A 268 -25.96 3.30 -1.80
N PRO A 269 -27.30 3.45 -1.75
CA PRO A 269 -28.03 4.32 -2.67
C PRO A 269 -27.70 5.80 -2.52
N SER A 270 -27.58 6.29 -1.27
CA SER A 270 -27.37 7.71 -0.98
C SER A 270 -25.95 8.21 -1.31
N MET A 271 -25.02 7.31 -1.63
CA MET A 271 -23.62 7.65 -1.95
C MET A 271 -23.24 7.38 -3.40
N MET A 272 -24.14 6.82 -4.17
CA MET A 272 -23.94 6.55 -5.61
C MET A 272 -24.57 7.62 -6.51
N ASP A 273 -25.42 8.49 -5.96
CA ASP A 273 -26.00 9.69 -6.59
C ASP A 273 -25.11 10.92 -6.33
#